data_aae43c9e2981d23c361c7d1a05a67319
#
_entry.id   aae43c9e2981d23c361c7d1a05a67319
#
_cell.length_a   1.000
_cell.length_b   1.000
_cell.length_c   1.000
_cell.angle_alpha   90.00
_cell.angle_beta   90.00
_cell.angle_gamma   90.00
#
_symmetry.space_group_name_H-M   'P 1'
#
loop_
_entity.id
_entity.type
_entity.pdbx_description
1 polymer ?
#
loop_
_entity_poly.entity_id
_entity_poly.type
_entity_poly.pdbx_seq_one_letter_code
_entity_poly.pdbx_strand_id
1 'polypeptide(L)'
;QPEDISFELSGWNYISYPRYFPEEVGVALEDIDGNIKILKDDSGNLYWPELGINTINQMEAGEGYILKVIDDQLFTYPSNSDYVDAVDGPITAGRIGFDQPVYYSDIETTNANMVIGFPLEAWGEYELDYGDELAVFDQEGNLVGVSVLDNDNNVVVVWADDPSSSAKDGMLDGEEFILEFWDQS
;
A
#
# COMPACT_ATOMS: atom_id res chain seq x y z
N GLN A 1 -4.42 19.44 -25.89
CA GLN A 1 -3.81 18.20 -25.34
C GLN A 1 -3.22 18.57 -23.99
N PRO A 2 -3.41 17.76 -22.95
CA PRO A 2 -2.61 17.92 -21.75
C PRO A 2 -1.14 17.75 -22.16
N GLU A 3 -0.30 18.70 -21.75
CA GLU A 3 1.15 18.55 -21.90
C GLU A 3 1.58 17.40 -21.00
N ASP A 4 2.59 16.63 -21.41
CA ASP A 4 3.17 15.58 -20.60
C ASP A 4 3.72 16.21 -19.31
N ILE A 5 3.25 15.71 -18.16
CA ILE A 5 3.67 16.20 -16.85
C ILE A 5 4.89 15.39 -16.43
N SER A 6 6.03 16.06 -16.37
CA SER A 6 7.29 15.46 -15.93
C SER A 6 7.57 15.78 -14.47
N PHE A 7 8.09 14.81 -13.74
CA PHE A 7 8.50 14.91 -12.33
C PHE A 7 10.02 14.75 -12.23
N GLU A 8 10.69 15.67 -11.53
CA GLU A 8 12.06 15.47 -11.09
C GLU A 8 12.03 14.71 -9.77
N LEU A 9 12.39 13.44 -9.80
CA LEU A 9 12.34 12.53 -8.64
C LEU A 9 13.70 12.51 -7.94
N SER A 10 13.68 12.69 -6.61
CA SER A 10 14.86 12.58 -5.74
C SER A 10 14.47 12.11 -4.35
N GLY A 11 15.00 10.99 -3.88
CA GLY A 11 14.66 10.44 -2.58
C GLY A 11 13.15 10.24 -2.41
N TRP A 12 12.51 10.95 -1.46
CA TRP A 12 11.06 10.91 -1.23
C TRP A 12 10.33 12.00 -2.03
N ASN A 13 9.26 11.61 -2.72
CA ASN A 13 8.47 12.48 -3.59
C ASN A 13 6.97 12.29 -3.34
N TYR A 14 6.21 13.38 -3.46
CA TYR A 14 4.75 13.32 -3.59
C TYR A 14 4.42 13.44 -5.06
N ILE A 15 3.76 12.43 -5.61
CA ILE A 15 3.35 12.41 -7.01
C ILE A 15 1.83 12.28 -7.09
N SER A 16 1.23 12.84 -8.12
CA SER A 16 -0.17 12.61 -8.46
C SER A 16 -0.26 11.74 -9.71
N TYR A 17 -1.33 10.97 -9.83
CA TYR A 17 -1.60 10.20 -11.04
C TYR A 17 -2.53 11.01 -11.96
N PRO A 18 -1.99 11.60 -13.06
CA PRO A 18 -2.72 12.56 -13.88
C PRO A 18 -3.50 11.93 -15.05
N ARG A 19 -3.49 10.61 -15.16
CA ARG A 19 -4.21 9.94 -16.24
C ARG A 19 -5.70 9.85 -15.94
N TYR A 20 -6.51 9.64 -16.98
CA TYR A 20 -7.97 9.63 -16.87
C TYR A 20 -8.57 8.25 -16.55
N PHE A 21 -7.75 7.23 -16.50
CA PHE A 21 -8.15 5.84 -16.28
C PHE A 21 -7.15 5.17 -15.35
N PRO A 22 -7.61 4.20 -14.54
CA PRO A 22 -6.72 3.43 -13.69
C PRO A 22 -5.80 2.56 -14.54
N GLU A 23 -4.58 2.33 -14.04
CA GLU A 23 -3.61 1.49 -14.71
C GLU A 23 -2.79 0.72 -13.66
N GLU A 24 -2.43 -0.50 -14.00
CA GLU A 24 -1.57 -1.33 -13.16
C GLU A 24 -0.28 -0.59 -12.81
N VAL A 25 0.13 -0.61 -11.54
CA VAL A 25 1.20 0.26 -11.01
C VAL A 25 2.54 0.06 -11.72
N GLY A 26 2.90 -1.19 -12.06
CA GLY A 26 4.15 -1.48 -12.79
C GLY A 26 4.12 -0.98 -14.22
N VAL A 27 2.95 -0.93 -14.86
CA VAL A 27 2.77 -0.35 -16.21
C VAL A 27 2.80 1.17 -16.15
N ALA A 28 2.08 1.76 -15.18
CA ALA A 28 2.04 3.21 -15.00
C ALA A 28 3.42 3.83 -14.72
N LEU A 29 4.30 3.07 -14.07
CA LEU A 29 5.64 3.48 -13.64
C LEU A 29 6.77 2.74 -14.38
N GLU A 30 6.48 2.11 -15.55
CA GLU A 30 7.41 1.26 -16.29
C GLU A 30 8.79 1.94 -16.52
N ASP A 31 8.80 3.22 -16.85
CA ASP A 31 10.03 3.97 -17.14
C ASP A 31 10.98 4.08 -15.94
N ILE A 32 10.48 3.86 -14.73
CA ILE A 32 11.24 3.97 -13.48
C ILE A 32 11.18 2.71 -12.61
N ASP A 33 10.58 1.62 -13.09
CA ASP A 33 10.34 0.40 -12.29
C ASP A 33 11.60 -0.09 -11.57
N GLY A 34 12.73 -0.18 -12.25
CA GLY A 34 14.03 -0.55 -11.66
C GLY A 34 14.62 0.46 -10.66
N ASN A 35 14.01 1.65 -10.51
CA ASN A 35 14.44 2.73 -9.63
C ASN A 35 13.46 2.98 -8.47
N ILE A 36 12.35 2.26 -8.42
CA ILE A 36 11.37 2.36 -7.34
C ILE A 36 11.88 1.60 -6.11
N LYS A 37 12.08 2.32 -5.01
CA LYS A 37 12.29 1.67 -3.72
C LYS A 37 10.97 1.26 -3.09
N ILE A 38 9.99 2.17 -3.05
CA ILE A 38 8.64 1.93 -2.51
C ILE A 38 7.69 3.02 -3.01
N LEU A 39 6.45 2.65 -3.30
CA LEU A 39 5.33 3.54 -3.53
C LEU A 39 4.26 3.25 -2.47
N LYS A 40 3.58 4.28 -1.97
CA LYS A 40 2.53 4.16 -0.96
C LYS A 40 1.37 5.09 -1.31
N ASP A 41 0.13 4.62 -1.15
CA ASP A 41 -1.07 5.46 -1.19
C ASP A 41 -1.45 6.02 0.22
N ASP A 42 -2.54 6.74 0.30
CA ASP A 42 -3.07 7.32 1.55
C ASP A 42 -3.76 6.29 2.46
N SER A 43 -4.15 5.15 1.90
CA SER A 43 -4.79 4.04 2.62
C SER A 43 -3.78 3.04 3.20
N GLY A 44 -2.48 3.24 2.90
CA GLY A 44 -1.40 2.38 3.38
C GLY A 44 -1.05 1.24 2.45
N ASN A 45 -1.69 1.12 1.26
CA ASN A 45 -1.26 0.14 0.27
C ASN A 45 0.12 0.47 -0.28
N LEU A 46 0.85 -0.57 -0.69
CA LEU A 46 2.23 -0.48 -1.14
C LEU A 46 2.46 -1.12 -2.50
N TYR A 47 3.42 -0.55 -3.22
CA TYR A 47 4.19 -1.23 -4.23
C TYR A 47 5.67 -1.23 -3.82
N TRP A 48 6.22 -2.41 -3.51
CA TRP A 48 7.60 -2.59 -3.07
C TRP A 48 8.25 -3.70 -3.89
N PRO A 49 8.82 -3.36 -5.07
CA PRO A 49 9.33 -4.35 -6.02
C PRO A 49 10.40 -5.29 -5.44
N GLU A 50 11.27 -4.77 -4.58
CA GLU A 50 12.36 -5.56 -3.98
C GLU A 50 11.84 -6.73 -3.12
N LEU A 51 10.66 -6.59 -2.50
CA LEU A 51 10.01 -7.62 -1.70
C LEU A 51 8.90 -8.37 -2.44
N GLY A 52 8.62 -8.02 -3.70
CA GLY A 52 7.51 -8.59 -4.47
C GLY A 52 6.12 -8.18 -3.97
N ILE A 53 6.02 -7.12 -3.17
CA ILE A 53 4.75 -6.64 -2.59
C ILE A 53 4.09 -5.66 -3.55
N ASN A 54 2.84 -5.93 -3.93
CA ASN A 54 1.98 -5.03 -4.70
C ASN A 54 0.54 -5.07 -4.18
N THR A 55 0.22 -4.23 -3.21
CA THR A 55 -1.13 -4.08 -2.66
C THR A 55 -1.86 -2.85 -3.22
N ILE A 56 -1.16 -1.96 -3.94
CA ILE A 56 -1.79 -0.86 -4.69
C ILE A 56 -2.54 -1.42 -5.90
N ASN A 57 -2.00 -2.44 -6.57
CA ASN A 57 -2.47 -3.03 -7.82
C ASN A 57 -2.58 -2.04 -8.97
N GLN A 58 -3.45 -1.02 -8.84
CA GLN A 58 -3.68 0.01 -9.86
C GLN A 58 -3.54 1.41 -9.26
N MET A 59 -2.97 2.33 -10.03
CA MET A 59 -2.99 3.75 -9.73
C MET A 59 -4.30 4.35 -10.25
N GLU A 60 -4.97 5.13 -9.41
CA GLU A 60 -6.29 5.69 -9.68
C GLU A 60 -6.23 7.15 -10.12
N ALA A 61 -7.08 7.52 -11.06
CA ALA A 61 -7.14 8.88 -11.62
C ALA A 61 -7.39 9.95 -10.55
N GLY A 62 -6.45 10.90 -10.43
CA GLY A 62 -6.56 12.02 -9.49
C GLY A 62 -6.05 11.72 -8.08
N GLU A 63 -5.65 10.48 -7.80
CA GLU A 63 -5.07 10.10 -6.50
C GLU A 63 -3.62 10.56 -6.37
N GLY A 64 -3.18 10.68 -5.11
CA GLY A 64 -1.82 11.05 -4.74
C GLY A 64 -1.07 9.88 -4.11
N TYR A 65 0.23 9.84 -4.36
CA TYR A 65 1.09 8.77 -3.88
C TYR A 65 2.39 9.33 -3.30
N ILE A 66 2.97 8.61 -2.35
CA ILE A 66 4.31 8.88 -1.82
C ILE A 66 5.27 7.88 -2.43
N LEU A 67 6.22 8.36 -3.25
CA LEU A 67 7.19 7.56 -3.97
C LEU A 67 8.59 7.79 -3.40
N LYS A 68 9.32 6.72 -3.12
CA LYS A 68 10.76 6.75 -2.87
C LYS A 68 11.50 6.14 -4.03
N VAL A 69 12.42 6.90 -4.62
CA VAL A 69 13.35 6.41 -5.65
C VAL A 69 14.73 6.12 -5.05
N ILE A 70 15.48 5.24 -5.73
CA ILE A 70 16.85 4.86 -5.37
C ILE A 70 17.81 5.95 -5.79
N ASP A 71 17.73 6.38 -7.06
CA ASP A 71 18.55 7.40 -7.68
C ASP A 71 17.70 8.55 -8.25
N ASP A 72 18.28 9.74 -8.38
CA ASP A 72 17.62 10.89 -8.98
C ASP A 72 17.29 10.63 -10.44
N GLN A 73 16.03 10.86 -10.85
CA GLN A 73 15.56 10.56 -12.20
C GLN A 73 14.42 11.51 -12.62
N LEU A 74 14.40 11.85 -13.91
CA LEU A 74 13.22 12.46 -14.53
C LEU A 74 12.23 11.36 -14.92
N PHE A 75 10.97 11.57 -14.59
CA PHE A 75 9.88 10.66 -14.92
C PHE A 75 8.74 11.40 -15.59
N THR A 76 8.15 10.80 -16.60
CA THR A 76 6.97 11.31 -17.30
C THR A 76 5.99 10.17 -17.51
N TYR A 77 4.74 10.32 -17.07
CA TYR A 77 3.73 9.29 -17.29
C TYR A 77 3.51 9.03 -18.79
N PRO A 78 3.18 7.78 -19.17
CA PRO A 78 2.73 7.48 -20.53
C PRO A 78 1.57 8.39 -20.97
N SER A 79 1.47 8.66 -22.26
CA SER A 79 0.43 9.54 -22.79
C SER A 79 -0.97 8.97 -22.59
N ASN A 80 -1.96 9.82 -22.25
CA ASN A 80 -3.37 9.43 -22.23
C ASN A 80 -3.90 8.98 -23.62
N SER A 81 -3.17 9.27 -24.70
CA SER A 81 -3.54 8.83 -26.05
C SER A 81 -3.19 7.36 -26.34
N ASP A 82 -2.33 6.76 -25.52
CA ASP A 82 -1.84 5.39 -25.73
C ASP A 82 -2.75 4.35 -25.07
N TYR A 83 -3.83 4.80 -24.42
CA TYR A 83 -4.86 3.91 -23.92
C TYR A 83 -5.56 3.19 -25.06
N VAL A 84 -5.25 1.93 -25.24
CA VAL A 84 -6.00 1.01 -26.09
C VAL A 84 -7.04 0.35 -25.19
N ASP A 85 -8.31 0.65 -25.45
CA ASP A 85 -9.45 0.04 -24.76
C ASP A 85 -9.41 -1.49 -25.00
N ALA A 86 -8.63 -2.20 -24.21
CA ALA A 86 -8.32 -3.61 -24.46
C ALA A 86 -9.42 -4.55 -23.95
N VAL A 87 -10.53 -4.03 -23.37
CA VAL A 87 -11.59 -4.88 -22.83
C VAL A 87 -12.95 -4.25 -23.08
N ASP A 88 -13.69 -4.86 -23.99
CA ASP A 88 -15.13 -4.67 -24.20
C ASP A 88 -15.89 -5.30 -23.00
N GLY A 89 -15.80 -4.69 -21.83
CA GLY A 89 -16.50 -5.07 -20.61
C GLY A 89 -16.57 -3.90 -19.64
N PRO A 90 -17.62 -3.82 -18.79
CA PRO A 90 -17.66 -2.78 -17.79
C PRO A 90 -16.41 -2.95 -16.90
N ILE A 91 -15.51 -1.96 -16.96
CA ILE A 91 -14.45 -1.84 -15.96
C ILE A 91 -15.18 -1.56 -14.65
N THR A 92 -15.49 -2.62 -13.93
CA THR A 92 -15.76 -2.48 -12.53
C THR A 92 -14.40 -2.09 -11.97
N ALA A 93 -14.21 -0.82 -11.67
CA ALA A 93 -13.18 -0.34 -10.78
C ALA A 93 -13.46 -0.99 -9.42
N GLY A 94 -13.16 -2.27 -9.34
CA GLY A 94 -13.02 -2.98 -8.11
C GLY A 94 -11.65 -2.56 -7.60
N ARG A 95 -11.58 -1.60 -6.68
CA ARG A 95 -10.64 -1.81 -5.59
C ARG A 95 -10.81 -3.30 -5.28
N ILE A 96 -9.80 -4.10 -5.49
CA ILE A 96 -9.71 -5.39 -4.82
C ILE A 96 -9.57 -4.93 -3.37
N GLY A 97 -10.73 -4.70 -2.73
CA GLY A 97 -10.75 -4.41 -1.32
C GLY A 97 -10.14 -5.65 -0.70
N PHE A 98 -9.05 -5.49 0.03
CA PHE A 98 -8.61 -6.53 0.93
C PHE A 98 -9.86 -6.94 1.71
N ASP A 99 -10.12 -8.22 1.83
CA ASP A 99 -11.23 -8.67 2.64
C ASP A 99 -11.07 -8.08 4.03
N GLN A 100 -12.19 -7.63 4.59
CA GLN A 100 -12.15 -7.06 5.92
C GLN A 100 -11.79 -8.16 6.90
N PRO A 101 -10.92 -7.90 7.87
CA PRO A 101 -10.62 -8.83 8.94
C PRO A 101 -11.89 -9.29 9.63
N VAL A 102 -11.97 -10.57 9.95
CA VAL A 102 -13.15 -11.20 10.56
C VAL A 102 -12.92 -11.46 12.05
N TYR A 103 -11.72 -11.88 12.40
CA TYR A 103 -11.37 -12.21 13.78
C TYR A 103 -10.92 -10.97 14.56
N TYR A 104 -9.99 -10.18 13.99
CA TYR A 104 -9.57 -8.90 14.55
C TYR A 104 -10.36 -7.77 13.90
N SER A 105 -11.49 -7.42 14.49
CA SER A 105 -12.35 -6.33 14.02
C SER A 105 -12.21 -5.07 14.90
N ASP A 106 -12.84 -3.98 14.47
CA ASP A 106 -12.94 -2.73 15.24
C ASP A 106 -11.62 -1.95 15.42
N ILE A 107 -10.79 -1.92 14.37
CA ILE A 107 -9.62 -1.04 14.35
C ILE A 107 -10.04 0.41 14.12
N GLU A 108 -9.51 1.31 14.95
CA GLU A 108 -9.62 2.76 14.73
C GLU A 108 -8.48 3.22 13.81
N THR A 109 -8.83 3.98 12.77
CA THR A 109 -7.85 4.54 11.83
C THR A 109 -7.59 6.00 12.17
N THR A 110 -6.33 6.40 12.15
CA THR A 110 -5.91 7.78 12.42
C THR A 110 -5.41 8.48 11.15
N ASN A 111 -4.89 9.69 11.29
CA ASN A 111 -4.36 10.47 10.17
C ASN A 111 -2.88 10.14 9.83
N ALA A 112 -2.25 9.23 10.57
CA ALA A 112 -0.86 8.82 10.35
C ALA A 112 -0.72 7.30 10.48
N ASN A 113 0.08 6.71 9.63
CA ASN A 113 0.33 5.27 9.66
C ASN A 113 1.74 4.93 9.19
N MET A 114 2.17 3.73 9.54
CA MET A 114 3.32 3.05 8.97
C MET A 114 2.90 1.70 8.41
N VAL A 115 3.72 1.11 7.56
CA VAL A 115 3.46 -0.23 7.00
C VAL A 115 4.61 -1.14 7.34
N ILE A 116 4.29 -2.35 7.80
CA ILE A 116 5.23 -3.43 8.06
C ILE A 116 5.04 -4.46 6.95
N GLY A 117 6.08 -4.70 6.15
CA GLY A 117 6.09 -5.75 5.12
C GLY A 117 6.81 -6.99 5.61
N PHE A 118 6.25 -8.15 5.32
CA PHE A 118 6.81 -9.46 5.65
C PHE A 118 7.20 -10.15 4.34
N PRO A 119 8.51 -10.34 4.05
CA PRO A 119 8.88 -11.15 2.90
C PRO A 119 8.39 -12.59 3.08
N LEU A 120 8.05 -13.27 1.99
CA LEU A 120 7.50 -14.64 2.06
C LEU A 120 8.42 -15.60 2.84
N GLU A 121 9.72 -15.39 2.77
CA GLU A 121 10.72 -16.18 3.52
C GLU A 121 10.58 -16.03 5.05
N ALA A 122 9.95 -14.96 5.53
CA ALA A 122 9.73 -14.75 6.96
C ALA A 122 8.75 -15.79 7.56
N TRP A 123 7.89 -16.37 6.72
CA TRP A 123 6.91 -17.38 7.12
C TRP A 123 7.52 -18.80 7.19
N GLY A 124 8.75 -19.00 6.68
CA GLY A 124 9.45 -20.27 6.73
C GLY A 124 8.74 -21.37 5.94
N GLU A 125 8.32 -22.44 6.65
CA GLU A 125 7.57 -23.56 6.04
C GLU A 125 6.02 -23.37 6.15
N TYR A 126 5.57 -22.28 6.75
CA TYR A 126 4.14 -21.98 6.85
C TYR A 126 3.64 -21.42 5.51
N GLU A 127 2.63 -22.04 4.97
CA GLU A 127 1.92 -21.56 3.78
C GLU A 127 0.74 -20.69 4.25
N LEU A 128 0.73 -19.42 3.82
CA LEU A 128 -0.38 -18.53 4.12
C LEU A 128 -1.63 -18.96 3.34
N ASP A 129 -2.72 -19.13 4.05
CA ASP A 129 -4.03 -19.36 3.46
C ASP A 129 -4.79 -18.04 3.33
N TYR A 130 -5.60 -17.94 2.29
CA TYR A 130 -6.47 -16.78 2.12
C TYR A 130 -7.43 -16.64 3.30
N GLY A 131 -7.36 -15.49 3.96
CA GLY A 131 -8.18 -15.19 5.13
C GLY A 131 -7.45 -15.32 6.46
N ASP A 132 -6.17 -15.73 6.45
CA ASP A 132 -5.32 -15.61 7.64
C ASP A 132 -5.18 -14.14 8.03
N GLU A 133 -5.14 -13.85 9.33
CA GLU A 133 -5.07 -12.47 9.79
C GLU A 133 -3.82 -12.23 10.63
N LEU A 134 -3.21 -11.07 10.42
CA LEU A 134 -2.11 -10.58 11.24
C LEU A 134 -2.55 -9.29 11.94
N ALA A 135 -2.51 -9.31 13.25
CA ALA A 135 -2.84 -8.17 14.10
C ALA A 135 -1.58 -7.59 14.76
N VAL A 136 -1.61 -6.29 14.96
CA VAL A 136 -0.59 -5.54 15.69
C VAL A 136 -1.24 -4.89 16.90
N PHE A 137 -0.68 -5.16 18.09
CA PHE A 137 -1.11 -4.56 19.33
C PHE A 137 0.00 -3.70 19.91
N ASP A 138 -0.39 -2.62 20.56
CA ASP A 138 0.52 -1.85 21.40
C ASP A 138 0.80 -2.58 22.73
N GLN A 139 1.66 -2.00 23.60
CA GLN A 139 2.00 -2.62 24.90
C GLN A 139 0.84 -2.60 25.90
N GLU A 140 -0.20 -1.78 25.68
CA GLU A 140 -1.40 -1.71 26.50
C GLU A 140 -2.47 -2.70 26.06
N GLY A 141 -2.27 -3.38 24.91
CA GLY A 141 -3.17 -4.37 24.33
C GLY A 141 -4.24 -3.75 23.44
N ASN A 142 -4.06 -2.51 22.96
CA ASN A 142 -4.94 -1.91 21.97
C ASN A 142 -4.57 -2.42 20.57
N LEU A 143 -5.59 -2.76 19.77
CA LEU A 143 -5.40 -3.14 18.36
C LEU A 143 -5.07 -1.88 17.55
N VAL A 144 -3.88 -1.81 16.99
CA VAL A 144 -3.36 -0.66 16.24
C VAL A 144 -3.06 -0.96 14.77
N GLY A 145 -3.19 -2.21 14.37
CA GLY A 145 -3.03 -2.64 12.98
C GLY A 145 -3.60 -4.02 12.77
N VAL A 146 -4.17 -4.27 11.59
CA VAL A 146 -4.64 -5.60 11.19
C VAL A 146 -4.63 -5.71 9.67
N SER A 147 -4.34 -6.88 9.16
CA SER A 147 -4.43 -7.21 7.74
C SER A 147 -4.87 -8.64 7.53
N VAL A 148 -5.68 -8.87 6.51
CA VAL A 148 -5.90 -10.20 5.95
C VAL A 148 -4.74 -10.52 5.03
N LEU A 149 -4.09 -11.64 5.29
CA LEU A 149 -2.91 -12.07 4.55
C LEU A 149 -3.28 -13.08 3.47
N ASP A 150 -2.46 -13.13 2.45
CA ASP A 150 -2.40 -14.18 1.44
C ASP A 150 -1.02 -14.18 0.79
N ASN A 151 -0.83 -14.97 -0.29
CA ASN A 151 0.47 -15.00 -0.98
C ASN A 151 0.81 -13.69 -1.71
N ASP A 152 -0.17 -12.82 -1.95
CA ASP A 152 0.01 -11.54 -2.64
C ASP A 152 0.02 -10.35 -1.66
N ASN A 153 -0.62 -10.50 -0.49
CA ASN A 153 -0.70 -9.47 0.55
C ASN A 153 0.04 -9.89 1.82
N ASN A 154 1.25 -9.41 1.99
CA ASN A 154 2.13 -9.69 3.13
C ASN A 154 2.50 -8.41 3.88
N VAL A 155 1.54 -7.50 4.05
CA VAL A 155 1.75 -6.25 4.76
C VAL A 155 0.68 -6.02 5.82
N VAL A 156 1.03 -5.28 6.87
CA VAL A 156 0.07 -4.76 7.83
C VAL A 156 0.25 -3.26 7.97
N VAL A 157 -0.84 -2.53 7.92
CA VAL A 157 -0.87 -1.08 8.21
C VAL A 157 -1.02 -0.90 9.71
N VAL A 158 -0.15 -0.12 10.31
CA VAL A 158 -0.15 0.20 11.75
C VAL A 158 -0.44 1.69 11.91
N TRP A 159 -1.49 2.01 12.63
CA TRP A 159 -1.95 3.39 12.84
C TRP A 159 -1.23 4.02 14.02
N ALA A 160 -0.71 5.23 13.81
CA ALA A 160 -0.06 6.01 14.84
C ALA A 160 -1.08 6.79 15.68
N ASP A 161 -0.70 7.16 16.89
CA ASP A 161 -1.49 8.01 17.77
C ASP A 161 -1.73 9.39 17.14
N ASP A 162 -2.97 9.87 17.17
CA ASP A 162 -3.31 11.22 16.72
C ASP A 162 -3.05 12.23 17.84
N PRO A 163 -2.01 13.08 17.75
CA PRO A 163 -1.69 14.05 18.79
C PRO A 163 -2.77 15.11 18.98
N SER A 164 -3.78 15.18 18.11
CA SER A 164 -4.93 16.08 18.26
C SER A 164 -6.05 15.49 19.10
N SER A 165 -6.09 14.17 19.29
CA SER A 165 -7.00 13.50 20.19
C SER A 165 -6.53 13.60 21.65
N SER A 166 -7.44 13.41 22.61
CA SER A 166 -7.09 13.40 24.03
C SER A 166 -6.84 12.00 24.60
N ALA A 167 -7.16 10.98 23.84
CA ALA A 167 -6.96 9.58 24.15
C ALA A 167 -5.84 9.02 23.26
N LYS A 168 -5.13 8.01 23.75
CA LYS A 168 -4.23 7.24 22.92
C LYS A 168 -5.08 6.37 21.99
N ASP A 169 -5.03 6.61 20.69
CA ASP A 169 -5.82 5.94 19.65
C ASP A 169 -4.96 5.24 18.59
N GLY A 170 -3.65 5.13 18.82
CA GLY A 170 -2.69 4.45 17.96
C GLY A 170 -1.34 4.26 18.62
N MET A 171 -0.34 3.82 17.82
CA MET A 171 1.03 3.63 18.27
C MET A 171 1.76 4.94 18.51
N LEU A 172 2.48 5.01 19.63
CA LEU A 172 3.42 6.10 19.88
C LEU A 172 4.76 5.87 19.18
N ASP A 173 5.44 6.97 18.83
CA ASP A 173 6.77 6.87 18.22
C ASP A 173 7.78 6.20 19.17
N GLY A 174 8.44 5.15 18.68
CA GLY A 174 9.40 4.35 19.44
C GLY A 174 8.78 3.31 20.39
N GLU A 175 7.47 3.12 20.38
CA GLU A 175 6.81 2.09 21.15
C GLU A 175 7.06 0.70 20.56
N GLU A 176 7.19 -0.31 21.40
CA GLU A 176 7.27 -1.72 20.98
C GLU A 176 5.86 -2.23 20.71
N PHE A 177 5.72 -3.12 19.74
CA PHE A 177 4.44 -3.76 19.39
C PHE A 177 4.49 -5.28 19.55
N ILE A 178 3.31 -5.88 19.63
CA ILE A 178 3.09 -7.33 19.69
C ILE A 178 2.38 -7.73 18.41
N LEU A 179 2.89 -8.78 17.74
CA LEU A 179 2.23 -9.40 16.59
C LEU A 179 1.45 -10.62 17.06
N GLU A 180 0.19 -10.70 16.63
CA GLU A 180 -0.64 -11.89 16.79
C GLU A 180 -1.12 -12.38 15.42
N PHE A 181 -0.98 -13.66 15.19
CA PHE A 181 -1.40 -14.32 13.96
C PHE A 181 -2.60 -15.22 14.24
N TRP A 182 -3.63 -15.09 13.43
CA TRP A 182 -4.80 -15.95 13.47
C TRP A 182 -4.87 -16.77 12.17
N ASP A 183 -4.83 -18.09 12.34
CA ASP A 183 -4.98 -19.09 11.29
C ASP A 183 -6.47 -19.40 11.10
N GLN A 184 -6.97 -19.18 9.88
CA GLN A 184 -8.38 -19.41 9.55
C GLN A 184 -8.73 -20.91 9.44
N SER A 185 -7.77 -21.81 9.20
CA SER A 185 -7.98 -23.24 8.92
C SER A 185 -8.43 -24.09 10.10
#